data_176e19518577b3d82f5ada669ff764cd
#
_entry.id   176e19518577b3d82f5ada669ff764cd
#
_cell.length_a   1.000
_cell.length_b   1.000
_cell.length_c   1.000
_cell.angle_alpha   90.00
_cell.angle_beta   90.00
_cell.angle_gamma   90.00
#
_symmetry.space_group_name_H-M   'P 1'
#
loop_
_entity.id
_entity.type
_entity.pdbx_description
1 polymer ?
#
loop_
_entity_poly.entity_id
_entity_poly.type
_entity_poly.pdbx_seq_one_letter_code
_entity_poly.pdbx_strand_id
1 'polypeptide(L)'
;MRQPNLPKNAGPVEWVGPDHPFYPQTELIHCIRLPQAARLSHPTPAVVLLHGWGGDECAMWLFQQVIPKIAAINTPRAPLEHDTGGFIWFKYRIARHQPDGDSLKESLARLRYFLSALPDIYPLDPARLALIGFSQGAAMSHTLVLTSMQLELAGLASLAGFIPDLPELAEPANHLTGLPLFIAHGSRDEIVPLERARQTRDRYQRLGAEVTYSEHSTGHKIHTEAMRALKKWLRDILCNQIGGNNDELCNPS
;
A
#
# COMPACT_ATOMS: atom_id res chain seq x y z
N MET A 1 -3.87 25.61 8.70
CA MET A 1 -3.69 24.22 8.20
C MET A 1 -3.76 23.25 9.37
N ARG A 2 -4.54 22.17 9.25
CA ARG A 2 -4.57 21.12 10.28
C ARG A 2 -3.27 20.32 10.20
N GLN A 3 -2.47 20.31 11.26
CA GLN A 3 -1.34 19.37 11.33
C GLN A 3 -1.88 17.94 11.33
N PRO A 4 -1.20 17.02 10.63
CA PRO A 4 -1.61 15.61 10.60
C PRO A 4 -1.61 15.01 12.02
N ASN A 5 -2.65 14.24 12.34
CA ASN A 5 -2.79 13.58 13.63
C ASN A 5 -1.98 12.26 13.64
N LEU A 6 -0.67 12.39 13.70
CA LEU A 6 0.25 11.25 13.69
C LEU A 6 0.41 10.64 15.10
N PRO A 7 0.69 9.33 15.19
CA PRO A 7 1.06 8.70 16.46
C PRO A 7 2.28 9.37 17.09
N LYS A 8 2.33 9.48 18.43
CA LYS A 8 3.44 10.13 19.15
C LYS A 8 4.82 9.52 18.88
N ASN A 9 4.86 8.26 18.44
CA ASN A 9 6.08 7.51 18.10
C ASN A 9 6.36 7.44 16.60
N ALA A 10 5.69 8.26 15.78
CA ALA A 10 5.89 8.27 14.32
C ALA A 10 7.30 8.68 13.89
N GLY A 11 8.05 9.37 14.79
CA GLY A 11 9.35 9.95 14.47
C GLY A 11 9.23 11.23 13.64
N PRO A 12 10.31 11.70 13.01
CA PRO A 12 10.28 12.87 12.15
C PRO A 12 9.55 12.53 10.84
N VAL A 13 8.29 12.93 10.74
CA VAL A 13 7.43 12.77 9.57
C VAL A 13 7.25 14.13 8.92
N GLU A 14 7.48 14.19 7.61
CA GLU A 14 7.21 15.36 6.79
C GLU A 14 5.81 15.23 6.18
N TRP A 15 5.03 16.30 6.28
CA TRP A 15 3.72 16.39 5.62
C TRP A 15 3.85 17.24 4.35
N VAL A 16 3.47 16.67 3.22
CA VAL A 16 3.51 17.30 1.91
C VAL A 16 2.09 17.61 1.47
N GLY A 17 1.72 18.86 1.58
CA GLY A 17 0.41 19.38 1.18
C GLY A 17 0.54 20.46 0.09
N PRO A 18 -0.56 21.13 -0.27
CA PRO A 18 -0.62 22.04 -1.42
C PRO A 18 0.43 23.16 -1.45
N ASP A 19 0.87 23.62 -0.28
CA ASP A 19 1.88 24.71 -0.17
C ASP A 19 3.32 24.17 -0.11
N HIS A 20 3.50 22.84 -0.12
CA HIS A 20 4.82 22.23 -0.05
C HIS A 20 5.50 22.22 -1.43
N PRO A 21 6.84 22.52 -1.55
CA PRO A 21 7.54 22.56 -2.83
C PRO A 21 7.43 21.28 -3.68
N PHE A 22 7.28 20.11 -3.04
CA PHE A 22 7.16 18.83 -3.73
C PHE A 22 5.73 18.47 -4.15
N TYR A 23 4.71 19.18 -3.65
CA TYR A 23 3.32 18.87 -3.98
C TYR A 23 3.00 18.93 -5.48
N PRO A 24 3.48 19.93 -6.25
CA PRO A 24 3.22 19.97 -7.70
C PRO A 24 3.79 18.77 -8.47
N GLN A 25 4.77 18.09 -7.90
CA GLN A 25 5.41 16.92 -8.50
C GLN A 25 4.76 15.62 -8.06
N THR A 26 3.99 15.60 -6.98
CA THR A 26 3.34 14.41 -6.45
C THR A 26 1.84 14.39 -6.69
N GLU A 27 1.20 15.55 -6.77
CA GLU A 27 -0.24 15.76 -6.93
C GLU A 27 -1.13 15.09 -5.87
N LEU A 28 -0.54 14.35 -4.94
CA LEU A 28 -1.23 13.78 -3.78
C LEU A 28 -0.65 14.32 -2.48
N ILE A 29 -1.53 14.76 -1.58
CA ILE A 29 -1.14 15.04 -0.20
C ILE A 29 -0.63 13.74 0.42
N HIS A 30 0.50 13.80 1.11
CA HIS A 30 1.06 12.61 1.72
C HIS A 30 1.91 12.95 2.95
N CYS A 31 2.14 11.94 3.79
CA CYS A 31 3.17 11.97 4.81
C CYS A 31 4.33 11.08 4.39
N ILE A 32 5.56 11.53 4.64
CA ILE A 32 6.77 10.72 4.42
C ILE A 32 7.65 10.70 5.67
N ARG A 33 8.21 9.53 5.97
CA ARG A 33 9.31 9.35 6.90
C ARG A 33 10.46 8.68 6.19
N LEU A 34 11.59 9.38 6.08
CA LEU A 34 12.84 8.79 5.62
C LEU A 34 13.57 8.14 6.80
N PRO A 35 14.25 6.99 6.64
CA PRO A 35 15.08 6.42 7.67
C PRO A 35 16.27 7.35 8.00
N GLN A 36 16.73 7.33 9.26
CA GLN A 36 17.87 8.16 9.67
C GLN A 36 19.15 7.87 8.86
N ALA A 37 19.31 6.64 8.40
CA ALA A 37 20.43 6.20 7.57
C ALA A 37 20.30 6.60 6.08
N ALA A 38 19.14 7.06 5.60
CA ALA A 38 18.91 7.46 4.19
C ALA A 38 19.75 8.68 3.74
N ARG A 39 20.46 9.32 4.66
CA ARG A 39 21.44 10.37 4.34
C ARG A 39 22.77 9.81 3.83
N LEU A 40 22.90 8.48 3.75
CA LEU A 40 24.12 7.78 3.37
C LEU A 40 23.92 7.12 2.00
N SER A 41 24.62 7.61 1.02
CA SER A 41 25.14 7.06 -0.25
C SER A 41 24.34 5.97 -1.06
N HIS A 42 23.23 5.40 -0.60
CA HIS A 42 22.50 4.36 -1.32
C HIS A 42 20.99 4.64 -1.35
N PRO A 43 20.31 4.34 -2.48
CA PRO A 43 18.86 4.44 -2.57
C PRO A 43 18.16 3.57 -1.52
N THR A 44 17.12 4.10 -0.90
CA THR A 44 16.41 3.53 0.25
C THR A 44 15.20 2.71 -0.19
N PRO A 45 15.00 1.48 0.33
CA PRO A 45 13.73 0.77 0.11
C PRO A 45 12.55 1.59 0.63
N ALA A 46 11.40 1.45 0.01
CA ALA A 46 10.22 2.21 0.39
C ALA A 46 8.97 1.34 0.54
N VAL A 47 8.10 1.74 1.46
CA VAL A 47 6.77 1.15 1.62
C VAL A 47 5.73 2.26 1.47
N VAL A 48 4.85 2.11 0.50
CA VAL A 48 3.70 3.00 0.30
C VAL A 48 2.45 2.36 0.88
N LEU A 49 1.76 3.08 1.76
CA LEU A 49 0.60 2.59 2.52
C LEU A 49 -0.67 3.27 2.01
N LEU A 50 -1.58 2.52 1.43
CA LEU A 50 -2.85 3.03 0.90
C LEU A 50 -3.99 2.75 1.88
N HIS A 51 -4.61 3.81 2.39
CA HIS A 51 -5.68 3.73 3.38
C HIS A 51 -7.01 3.21 2.82
N GLY A 52 -7.88 2.75 3.69
CA GLY A 52 -9.24 2.33 3.36
C GLY A 52 -10.21 3.49 3.20
N TRP A 53 -11.47 3.17 2.99
CA TRP A 53 -12.59 4.10 2.89
C TRP A 53 -12.66 5.07 4.08
N GLY A 54 -12.77 6.37 3.79
CA GLY A 54 -12.88 7.41 4.82
C GLY A 54 -11.60 7.70 5.61
N GLY A 55 -10.46 7.09 5.20
CA GLY A 55 -9.16 7.39 5.81
C GLY A 55 -8.52 8.67 5.27
N ASP A 56 -7.31 8.93 5.73
CA ASP A 56 -6.45 10.02 5.29
C ASP A 56 -4.98 9.55 5.28
N GLU A 57 -4.04 10.46 5.05
CA GLU A 57 -2.59 10.18 5.07
C GLU A 57 -2.07 9.73 6.42
N CYS A 58 -2.84 9.86 7.50
CA CYS A 58 -2.45 9.42 8.84
C CYS A 58 -2.97 8.02 9.20
N ALA A 59 -4.03 7.56 8.52
CA ALA A 59 -4.76 6.36 8.91
C ALA A 59 -3.90 5.08 8.94
N MET A 60 -2.87 4.99 8.07
CA MET A 60 -2.02 3.80 7.96
C MET A 60 -0.76 3.83 8.83
N TRP A 61 -0.52 4.89 9.60
CA TRP A 61 0.68 4.99 10.45
C TRP A 61 0.77 3.96 11.55
N LEU A 62 -0.33 3.31 11.90
CA LEU A 62 -0.32 2.18 12.83
C LEU A 62 0.56 1.02 12.34
N PHE A 63 0.77 0.90 11.01
CA PHE A 63 1.61 -0.15 10.41
C PHE A 63 3.10 0.17 10.45
N GLN A 64 3.54 1.37 10.86
CA GLN A 64 4.95 1.73 10.97
C GLN A 64 5.78 0.73 11.79
N GLN A 65 5.17 0.10 12.80
CA GLN A 65 5.82 -0.85 13.70
C GLN A 65 6.21 -2.19 13.05
N VAL A 66 5.66 -2.50 11.88
CA VAL A 66 5.98 -3.72 11.12
C VAL A 66 6.94 -3.46 9.97
N ILE A 67 7.21 -2.19 9.65
CA ILE A 67 8.08 -1.80 8.54
C ILE A 67 9.54 -1.74 9.03
N PRO A 68 10.49 -2.36 8.31
CA PRO A 68 11.90 -2.30 8.63
C PRO A 68 12.40 -0.85 8.76
N LYS A 69 13.29 -0.57 9.73
CA LYS A 69 13.81 0.78 9.99
C LYS A 69 14.61 1.36 8.81
N ILE A 70 15.13 0.51 7.94
CA ILE A 70 15.85 0.92 6.72
C ILE A 70 14.93 1.46 5.64
N ALA A 71 13.62 1.19 5.71
CA ALA A 71 12.68 1.58 4.68
C ALA A 71 12.04 2.94 4.98
N ALA A 72 11.89 3.74 3.93
CA ALA A 72 11.03 4.91 3.94
C ALA A 72 9.56 4.47 4.05
N ILE A 73 8.75 5.28 4.71
CA ILE A 73 7.29 5.10 4.77
C ILE A 73 6.64 6.29 4.09
N ASN A 74 5.79 6.01 3.11
CA ASN A 74 5.00 7.03 2.43
C ASN A 74 3.52 6.67 2.51
N THR A 75 2.69 7.65 2.88
CA THR A 75 1.24 7.45 3.08
C THR A 75 0.46 8.53 2.33
N PRO A 76 0.11 8.29 1.05
CA PRO A 76 -0.69 9.23 0.29
C PRO A 76 -2.14 9.24 0.76
N ARG A 77 -2.74 10.43 0.71
CA ARG A 77 -4.17 10.65 0.86
C ARG A 77 -4.88 10.35 -0.47
N ALA A 78 -5.97 9.61 -0.43
CA ALA A 78 -6.83 9.42 -1.60
C ALA A 78 -7.37 10.77 -2.12
N PRO A 79 -7.54 10.94 -3.45
CA PRO A 79 -7.82 12.26 -4.03
C PRO A 79 -9.26 12.75 -3.86
N LEU A 80 -10.21 11.88 -3.51
CA LEU A 80 -11.62 12.21 -3.45
C LEU A 80 -12.07 12.41 -2.00
N GLU A 81 -12.71 13.54 -1.71
CA GLU A 81 -13.36 13.75 -0.41
C GLU A 81 -14.61 12.89 -0.27
N HIS A 82 -14.85 12.41 0.93
CA HIS A 82 -16.06 11.66 1.27
C HIS A 82 -17.05 12.55 2.05
N ASP A 83 -18.34 12.46 1.71
CA ASP A 83 -19.39 13.34 2.25
C ASP A 83 -19.50 13.29 3.78
N THR A 84 -19.14 12.16 4.41
CA THR A 84 -19.16 12.01 5.88
C THR A 84 -17.81 12.29 6.53
N GLY A 85 -16.85 12.81 5.76
CA GLY A 85 -15.48 13.10 6.19
C GLY A 85 -14.48 12.01 5.79
N GLY A 86 -13.19 12.42 5.74
CA GLY A 86 -12.10 11.60 5.23
C GLY A 86 -12.09 11.52 3.70
N PHE A 87 -11.32 10.57 3.18
CA PHE A 87 -11.02 10.47 1.74
C PHE A 87 -11.22 9.05 1.22
N ILE A 88 -11.49 8.94 -0.09
CA ILE A 88 -11.77 7.68 -0.79
C ILE A 88 -11.01 7.61 -2.10
N TRP A 89 -10.59 6.40 -2.47
CA TRP A 89 -9.91 6.18 -3.75
C TRP A 89 -10.90 6.15 -4.92
N PHE A 90 -12.11 5.65 -4.70
CA PHE A 90 -13.17 5.62 -5.71
C PHE A 90 -14.54 5.61 -5.06
N LYS A 91 -15.54 6.09 -5.80
CA LYS A 91 -16.94 6.04 -5.42
C LYS A 91 -17.54 4.67 -5.71
N TYR A 92 -18.65 4.34 -5.05
CA TYR A 92 -19.49 3.19 -5.40
C TYR A 92 -20.77 3.65 -6.10
N ARG A 93 -21.17 2.91 -7.12
CA ARG A 93 -22.50 3.07 -7.74
C ARG A 93 -23.53 2.45 -6.81
N ILE A 94 -24.36 3.27 -6.21
CA ILE A 94 -25.35 2.88 -5.18
C ILE A 94 -26.22 1.69 -5.61
N ALA A 95 -26.67 1.69 -6.89
CA ALA A 95 -27.56 0.64 -7.41
C ALA A 95 -26.92 -0.75 -7.55
N ARG A 96 -25.57 -0.88 -7.50
CA ARG A 96 -24.88 -2.14 -7.80
C ARG A 96 -23.78 -2.53 -6.82
N HIS A 97 -23.52 -1.74 -5.80
CA HIS A 97 -22.35 -1.91 -4.90
C HIS A 97 -21.03 -2.16 -5.64
N GLN A 98 -20.91 -1.58 -6.85
CA GLN A 98 -19.73 -1.71 -7.72
C GLN A 98 -18.93 -0.42 -7.69
N PRO A 99 -17.60 -0.50 -7.81
CA PRO A 99 -16.77 0.67 -8.00
C PRO A 99 -17.26 1.51 -9.19
N ASP A 100 -17.28 2.82 -9.02
CA ASP A 100 -17.47 3.72 -10.13
C ASP A 100 -16.17 3.79 -10.95
N GLY A 101 -16.21 3.28 -12.18
CA GLY A 101 -15.02 3.08 -13.01
C GLY A 101 -14.30 4.39 -13.35
N ASP A 102 -15.02 5.51 -13.50
CA ASP A 102 -14.41 6.78 -13.87
C ASP A 102 -13.62 7.37 -12.70
N SER A 103 -14.21 7.40 -11.49
CA SER A 103 -13.52 7.85 -10.29
C SER A 103 -12.33 6.96 -9.93
N LEU A 104 -12.42 5.64 -10.19
CA LEU A 104 -11.33 4.71 -9.97
C LEU A 104 -10.18 4.96 -10.96
N LYS A 105 -10.47 5.17 -12.25
CA LYS A 105 -9.47 5.47 -13.29
C LYS A 105 -8.73 6.76 -13.01
N GLU A 106 -9.45 7.81 -12.59
CA GLU A 106 -8.84 9.09 -12.22
C GLU A 106 -7.86 8.91 -11.06
N SER A 107 -8.30 8.27 -9.97
CA SER A 107 -7.45 8.01 -8.81
C SER A 107 -6.27 7.11 -9.14
N LEU A 108 -6.46 6.13 -10.02
CA LEU A 108 -5.39 5.25 -10.48
C LEU A 108 -4.33 6.02 -11.27
N ALA A 109 -4.73 6.95 -12.15
CA ALA A 109 -3.79 7.79 -12.90
C ALA A 109 -2.96 8.66 -11.95
N ARG A 110 -3.60 9.30 -10.97
CA ARG A 110 -2.89 10.09 -9.94
C ARG A 110 -1.96 9.24 -9.09
N LEU A 111 -2.37 8.03 -8.68
CA LEU A 111 -1.52 7.13 -7.91
C LEU A 111 -0.31 6.66 -8.72
N ARG A 112 -0.47 6.36 -10.01
CA ARG A 112 0.65 6.03 -10.90
C ARG A 112 1.64 7.17 -11.02
N TYR A 113 1.15 8.36 -11.28
CA TYR A 113 1.98 9.56 -11.35
C TYR A 113 2.74 9.79 -10.05
N PHE A 114 2.04 9.73 -8.91
CA PHE A 114 2.63 9.82 -7.58
C PHE A 114 3.78 8.83 -7.38
N LEU A 115 3.55 7.54 -7.65
CA LEU A 115 4.57 6.51 -7.46
C LEU A 115 5.78 6.70 -8.37
N SER A 116 5.57 7.14 -9.61
CA SER A 116 6.65 7.40 -10.55
C SER A 116 7.51 8.61 -10.16
N ALA A 117 6.93 9.62 -9.51
CA ALA A 117 7.62 10.82 -9.06
C ALA A 117 8.45 10.62 -7.78
N LEU A 118 8.11 9.62 -6.95
CA LEU A 118 8.76 9.42 -5.65
C LEU A 118 10.30 9.28 -5.72
N PRO A 119 10.89 8.48 -6.62
CA PRO A 119 12.35 8.33 -6.70
C PRO A 119 13.08 9.60 -7.15
N ASP A 120 12.42 10.48 -7.89
CA ASP A 120 12.99 11.74 -8.36
C ASP A 120 13.03 12.80 -7.24
N ILE A 121 12.13 12.69 -6.26
CA ILE A 121 11.99 13.65 -5.16
C ILE A 121 12.73 13.19 -3.91
N TYR A 122 12.70 11.88 -3.64
CA TYR A 122 13.26 11.27 -2.44
C TYR A 122 14.34 10.24 -2.81
N PRO A 123 15.35 10.01 -1.96
CA PRO A 123 16.42 9.04 -2.22
C PRO A 123 15.92 7.60 -2.11
N LEU A 124 14.92 7.22 -2.90
CA LEU A 124 14.28 5.92 -2.88
C LEU A 124 14.82 5.01 -3.98
N ASP A 125 14.79 3.71 -3.73
CA ASP A 125 15.11 2.67 -4.70
C ASP A 125 13.82 2.21 -5.39
N PRO A 126 13.61 2.52 -6.67
CA PRO A 126 12.39 2.13 -7.38
C PRO A 126 12.24 0.62 -7.50
N ALA A 127 13.33 -0.16 -7.51
CA ALA A 127 13.29 -1.61 -7.55
C ALA A 127 12.92 -2.25 -6.20
N ARG A 128 12.97 -1.48 -5.11
CA ARG A 128 12.63 -1.94 -3.75
C ARG A 128 11.44 -1.17 -3.16
N LEU A 129 10.41 -0.97 -3.97
CA LEU A 129 9.14 -0.37 -3.57
C LEU A 129 8.13 -1.46 -3.24
N ALA A 130 7.60 -1.49 -2.03
CA ALA A 130 6.48 -2.33 -1.64
C ALA A 130 5.20 -1.51 -1.45
N LEU A 131 4.05 -2.08 -1.84
CA LEU A 131 2.72 -1.50 -1.57
C LEU A 131 2.02 -2.27 -0.45
N ILE A 132 1.37 -1.56 0.46
CA ILE A 132 0.45 -2.14 1.44
C ILE A 132 -0.87 -1.40 1.32
N GLY A 133 -1.93 -2.11 0.96
CA GLY A 133 -3.28 -1.55 0.91
C GLY A 133 -4.18 -2.16 1.98
N PHE A 134 -5.02 -1.33 2.61
CA PHE A 134 -6.09 -1.78 3.49
C PHE A 134 -7.44 -1.53 2.83
N SER A 135 -8.31 -2.55 2.77
CA SER A 135 -9.69 -2.43 2.27
C SER A 135 -9.74 -1.79 0.87
N GLN A 136 -10.31 -0.60 0.72
CA GLN A 136 -10.35 0.14 -0.54
C GLN A 136 -8.94 0.47 -1.08
N GLY A 137 -7.96 0.74 -0.22
CA GLY A 137 -6.57 0.92 -0.61
C GLY A 137 -5.96 -0.37 -1.18
N ALA A 138 -6.34 -1.54 -0.68
CA ALA A 138 -5.93 -2.82 -1.26
C ALA A 138 -6.57 -3.01 -2.64
N ALA A 139 -7.85 -2.64 -2.81
CA ALA A 139 -8.52 -2.70 -4.11
C ALA A 139 -7.81 -1.81 -5.15
N MET A 140 -7.36 -0.61 -4.77
CA MET A 140 -6.53 0.26 -5.61
C MET A 140 -5.19 -0.38 -5.96
N SER A 141 -4.51 -0.97 -4.98
CA SER A 141 -3.23 -1.67 -5.19
C SER A 141 -3.39 -2.83 -6.19
N HIS A 142 -4.43 -3.63 -6.05
CA HIS A 142 -4.73 -4.70 -7.00
C HIS A 142 -5.02 -4.16 -8.40
N THR A 143 -5.81 -3.09 -8.51
CA THR A 143 -6.10 -2.46 -9.81
C THR A 143 -4.82 -1.95 -10.46
N LEU A 144 -3.97 -1.29 -9.69
CA LEU A 144 -2.67 -0.79 -10.16
C LEU A 144 -1.81 -1.93 -10.73
N VAL A 145 -1.60 -2.99 -9.95
CA VAL A 145 -0.74 -4.13 -10.33
C VAL A 145 -1.29 -4.88 -11.55
N LEU A 146 -2.61 -5.13 -11.58
CA LEU A 146 -3.23 -5.91 -12.67
C LEU A 146 -3.35 -5.14 -13.99
N THR A 147 -3.25 -3.80 -13.97
CA THR A 147 -3.37 -2.95 -15.17
C THR A 147 -2.08 -2.24 -15.57
N SER A 148 -0.97 -2.42 -14.83
CA SER A 148 0.30 -1.75 -15.12
C SER A 148 1.30 -2.71 -15.75
N MET A 149 1.75 -2.42 -16.97
CA MET A 149 2.74 -3.24 -17.68
C MET A 149 4.19 -3.03 -17.22
N GLN A 150 4.50 -1.96 -16.49
CA GLN A 150 5.87 -1.52 -16.20
C GLN A 150 6.13 -1.25 -14.72
N LEU A 151 5.18 -1.60 -13.83
CA LEU A 151 5.38 -1.36 -12.40
C LEU A 151 6.13 -2.55 -11.78
N GLU A 152 7.40 -2.35 -11.51
CA GLU A 152 8.18 -3.29 -10.70
C GLU A 152 7.96 -3.00 -9.22
N LEU A 153 7.56 -4.02 -8.47
CA LEU A 153 7.37 -3.94 -7.03
C LEU A 153 8.18 -5.02 -6.34
N ALA A 154 8.79 -4.66 -5.22
CA ALA A 154 9.37 -5.65 -4.30
C ALA A 154 8.30 -6.56 -3.69
N GLY A 155 7.07 -6.10 -3.59
CA GLY A 155 5.93 -6.90 -3.15
C GLY A 155 4.65 -6.08 -2.94
N LEU A 156 3.54 -6.81 -2.84
CA LEU A 156 2.21 -6.27 -2.56
C LEU A 156 1.63 -6.91 -1.31
N ALA A 157 1.14 -6.12 -0.35
CA ALA A 157 0.35 -6.63 0.77
C ALA A 157 -1.11 -6.14 0.68
N SER A 158 -2.03 -7.08 0.69
CA SER A 158 -3.49 -6.87 0.66
C SER A 158 -4.09 -7.21 2.02
N LEU A 159 -4.53 -6.20 2.74
CA LEU A 159 -5.06 -6.32 4.09
C LEU A 159 -6.57 -6.08 4.08
N ALA A 160 -7.36 -7.07 4.43
CA ALA A 160 -8.83 -7.04 4.36
C ALA A 160 -9.33 -6.51 2.99
N GLY A 161 -8.65 -6.89 1.91
CA GLY A 161 -8.82 -6.35 0.57
C GLY A 161 -9.52 -7.28 -0.39
N PHE A 162 -9.71 -6.81 -1.62
CA PHE A 162 -10.35 -7.54 -2.72
C PHE A 162 -9.91 -6.99 -4.08
N ILE A 163 -10.03 -7.79 -5.12
CA ILE A 163 -9.94 -7.30 -6.50
C ILE A 163 -11.31 -6.74 -6.91
N PRO A 164 -11.40 -5.47 -7.37
CA PRO A 164 -12.66 -4.90 -7.84
C PRO A 164 -13.24 -5.66 -9.04
N ASP A 165 -14.58 -5.72 -9.12
CA ASP A 165 -15.27 -6.31 -10.25
C ASP A 165 -15.35 -5.28 -11.39
N LEU A 166 -14.28 -5.21 -12.19
CA LEU A 166 -14.15 -4.31 -13.33
C LEU A 166 -13.80 -5.12 -14.59
N PRO A 167 -14.42 -4.81 -15.75
CA PRO A 167 -14.15 -5.51 -17.00
C PRO A 167 -12.65 -5.45 -17.38
N GLU A 168 -11.98 -4.33 -17.12
CA GLU A 168 -10.57 -4.11 -17.42
C GLU A 168 -9.64 -5.04 -16.62
N LEU A 169 -10.13 -5.62 -15.53
CA LEU A 169 -9.39 -6.57 -14.72
C LEU A 169 -9.67 -8.03 -15.09
N ALA A 170 -10.59 -8.31 -16.01
CA ALA A 170 -10.91 -9.70 -16.42
C ALA A 170 -9.69 -10.42 -17.00
N GLU A 171 -8.96 -9.72 -17.88
CA GLU A 171 -7.73 -10.18 -18.51
C GLU A 171 -6.58 -9.29 -18.03
N PRO A 172 -5.75 -9.75 -17.06
CA PRO A 172 -4.62 -8.95 -16.59
C PRO A 172 -3.58 -8.79 -17.70
N ALA A 173 -3.04 -7.59 -17.82
CA ALA A 173 -2.06 -7.23 -18.82
C ALA A 173 -0.72 -7.97 -18.68
N ASN A 174 -0.46 -8.62 -17.52
CA ASN A 174 0.84 -9.17 -17.16
C ASN A 174 0.75 -10.55 -16.49
N HIS A 175 1.80 -11.34 -16.72
CA HIS A 175 2.18 -12.42 -15.82
C HIS A 175 2.85 -11.81 -14.58
N LEU A 176 2.42 -12.23 -13.41
CA LEU A 176 2.96 -11.75 -12.12
C LEU A 176 3.93 -12.77 -11.53
N THR A 177 4.65 -13.46 -12.40
CA THR A 177 5.58 -14.53 -12.00
C THR A 177 6.62 -14.01 -11.00
N GLY A 178 6.66 -14.65 -9.83
CA GLY A 178 7.59 -14.29 -8.77
C GLY A 178 7.23 -13.04 -7.96
N LEU A 179 6.12 -12.35 -8.25
CA LEU A 179 5.69 -11.20 -7.43
C LEU A 179 5.33 -11.69 -6.02
N PRO A 180 6.04 -11.24 -4.96
CA PRO A 180 5.65 -11.53 -3.60
C PRO A 180 4.31 -10.86 -3.26
N LEU A 181 3.31 -11.65 -2.86
CA LEU A 181 2.01 -11.16 -2.45
C LEU A 181 1.67 -11.67 -1.05
N PHE A 182 1.41 -10.74 -0.14
CA PHE A 182 0.90 -11.05 1.20
C PHE A 182 -0.58 -10.72 1.29
N ILE A 183 -1.41 -11.67 1.72
CA ILE A 183 -2.86 -11.47 1.94
C ILE A 183 -3.19 -11.86 3.38
N ALA A 184 -3.85 -10.95 4.12
CA ALA A 184 -4.41 -11.24 5.42
C ALA A 184 -5.87 -10.78 5.48
N HIS A 185 -6.76 -11.66 5.95
CA HIS A 185 -8.20 -11.38 5.98
C HIS A 185 -8.86 -11.91 7.24
N GLY A 186 -9.90 -11.19 7.69
CA GLY A 186 -10.75 -11.62 8.79
C GLY A 186 -11.83 -12.63 8.33
N SER A 187 -11.89 -13.80 8.96
CA SER A 187 -12.90 -14.81 8.59
C SER A 187 -14.33 -14.42 8.98
N ARG A 188 -14.49 -13.37 9.79
CA ARG A 188 -15.78 -12.77 10.17
C ARG A 188 -15.90 -11.32 9.68
N ASP A 189 -15.26 -11.01 8.54
CA ASP A 189 -15.34 -9.71 7.92
C ASP A 189 -16.69 -9.52 7.24
N GLU A 190 -17.50 -8.59 7.78
CA GLU A 190 -18.86 -8.27 7.30
C GLU A 190 -18.86 -7.17 6.22
N ILE A 191 -17.72 -6.51 6.00
CA ILE A 191 -17.56 -5.43 5.01
C ILE A 191 -17.05 -6.01 3.69
N VAL A 192 -15.95 -6.78 3.74
CA VAL A 192 -15.40 -7.50 2.60
C VAL A 192 -15.47 -9.00 2.88
N PRO A 193 -16.40 -9.73 2.24
CA PRO A 193 -16.55 -11.16 2.47
C PRO A 193 -15.25 -11.93 2.24
N LEU A 194 -14.95 -12.88 3.12
CA LEU A 194 -13.75 -13.72 3.08
C LEU A 194 -13.51 -14.36 1.70
N GLU A 195 -14.60 -14.73 1.03
CA GLU A 195 -14.54 -15.32 -0.31
C GLU A 195 -13.83 -14.44 -1.33
N ARG A 196 -13.92 -13.11 -1.18
CA ARG A 196 -13.19 -12.15 -2.06
C ARG A 196 -11.68 -12.27 -1.89
N ALA A 197 -11.22 -12.49 -0.65
CA ALA A 197 -9.78 -12.69 -0.39
C ALA A 197 -9.30 -14.04 -0.95
N ARG A 198 -10.10 -15.10 -0.86
CA ARG A 198 -9.80 -16.41 -1.45
C ARG A 198 -9.72 -16.34 -2.97
N GLN A 199 -10.69 -15.67 -3.62
CA GLN A 199 -10.66 -15.41 -5.07
C GLN A 199 -9.44 -14.61 -5.49
N THR A 200 -9.04 -13.61 -4.70
CA THR A 200 -7.83 -12.83 -4.93
C THR A 200 -6.59 -13.73 -4.87
N ARG A 201 -6.44 -14.55 -3.82
CA ARG A 201 -5.36 -15.53 -3.68
C ARG A 201 -5.26 -16.44 -4.91
N ASP A 202 -6.39 -17.10 -5.26
CA ASP A 202 -6.42 -18.09 -6.34
C ASP A 202 -6.09 -17.47 -7.69
N ARG A 203 -6.53 -16.23 -7.91
CA ARG A 203 -6.22 -15.49 -9.12
C ARG A 203 -4.74 -15.16 -9.23
N TYR A 204 -4.13 -14.62 -8.18
CA TYR A 204 -2.71 -14.28 -8.19
C TYR A 204 -1.82 -15.52 -8.30
N GLN A 205 -2.20 -16.65 -7.69
CA GLN A 205 -1.50 -17.93 -7.87
C GLN A 205 -1.51 -18.38 -9.34
N ARG A 206 -2.67 -18.26 -10.02
CA ARG A 206 -2.77 -18.55 -11.46
C ARG A 206 -1.90 -17.64 -12.33
N LEU A 207 -1.66 -16.40 -11.89
CA LEU A 207 -0.78 -15.45 -12.57
C LEU A 207 0.70 -15.63 -12.23
N GLY A 208 1.04 -16.63 -11.40
CA GLY A 208 2.41 -16.97 -11.04
C GLY A 208 3.00 -16.20 -9.87
N ALA A 209 2.19 -15.45 -9.11
CA ALA A 209 2.67 -14.73 -7.93
C ALA A 209 2.99 -15.68 -6.75
N GLU A 210 3.95 -15.29 -5.92
CA GLU A 210 4.32 -15.98 -4.67
C GLU A 210 3.42 -15.54 -3.52
N VAL A 211 2.33 -16.27 -3.28
CA VAL A 211 1.29 -15.85 -2.35
C VAL A 211 1.50 -16.40 -0.95
N THR A 212 1.71 -15.49 0.02
CA THR A 212 1.58 -15.74 1.46
C THR A 212 0.17 -15.37 1.90
N TYR A 213 -0.62 -16.33 2.39
CA TYR A 213 -2.03 -16.14 2.70
C TYR A 213 -2.38 -16.55 4.12
N SER A 214 -3.17 -15.72 4.83
CA SER A 214 -3.65 -16.05 6.17
C SER A 214 -5.08 -15.55 6.44
N GLU A 215 -5.87 -16.38 7.11
CA GLU A 215 -7.21 -16.06 7.62
C GLU A 215 -7.18 -16.04 9.15
N HIS A 216 -7.85 -15.07 9.77
CA HIS A 216 -7.90 -14.95 11.21
C HIS A 216 -9.34 -14.72 11.68
N SER A 217 -9.69 -15.25 12.86
CA SER A 217 -11.03 -15.11 13.44
C SER A 217 -11.29 -13.68 13.94
N THR A 218 -11.37 -12.73 13.00
CA THR A 218 -11.64 -11.32 13.26
C THR A 218 -12.59 -10.75 12.20
N GLY A 219 -13.14 -9.54 12.45
CA GLY A 219 -13.93 -8.77 11.48
C GLY A 219 -13.01 -7.97 10.51
N HIS A 220 -13.51 -6.81 10.03
CA HIS A 220 -12.80 -5.92 9.09
C HIS A 220 -11.62 -5.20 9.74
N LYS A 221 -10.62 -5.94 10.18
CA LYS A 221 -9.37 -5.46 10.82
C LYS A 221 -8.28 -6.51 10.72
N ILE A 222 -7.04 -6.10 10.98
CA ILE A 222 -5.88 -6.99 10.90
C ILE A 222 -5.56 -7.58 12.27
N HIS A 223 -5.49 -8.90 12.33
CA HIS A 223 -5.16 -9.65 13.53
C HIS A 223 -3.67 -9.49 13.89
N THR A 224 -3.34 -9.58 15.18
CA THR A 224 -1.96 -9.42 15.67
C THR A 224 -0.98 -10.43 15.05
N GLU A 225 -1.42 -11.66 14.83
CA GLU A 225 -0.58 -12.69 14.16
C GLU A 225 -0.30 -12.32 12.69
N ALA A 226 -1.31 -11.77 11.98
CA ALA A 226 -1.09 -11.25 10.63
C ALA A 226 -0.10 -10.08 10.61
N MET A 227 -0.12 -9.21 11.63
CA MET A 227 0.87 -8.14 11.77
C MET A 227 2.29 -8.67 11.97
N ARG A 228 2.45 -9.72 12.77
CA ARG A 228 3.76 -10.38 12.96
C ARG A 228 4.26 -11.06 11.67
N ALA A 229 3.36 -11.72 10.95
CA ALA A 229 3.67 -12.35 9.68
C ALA A 229 4.04 -11.30 8.61
N LEU A 230 3.29 -10.18 8.54
CA LEU A 230 3.60 -9.06 7.65
C LEU A 230 4.97 -8.45 7.94
N LYS A 231 5.33 -8.29 9.23
CA LYS A 231 6.66 -7.81 9.64
C LYS A 231 7.78 -8.70 9.10
N LYS A 232 7.63 -10.02 9.26
CA LYS A 232 8.60 -10.98 8.74
C LYS A 232 8.67 -10.91 7.21
N TRP A 233 7.52 -10.92 6.54
CA TRP A 233 7.43 -10.87 5.08
C TRP A 233 8.08 -9.60 4.50
N LEU A 234 7.80 -8.42 5.08
CA LEU A 234 8.42 -7.15 4.67
C LEU A 234 9.94 -7.18 4.81
N ARG A 235 10.45 -7.77 5.91
CA ARG A 235 11.89 -7.93 6.08
C ARG A 235 12.47 -8.81 4.98
N ASP A 236 11.82 -9.93 4.70
CA ASP A 236 12.31 -10.90 3.71
C ASP A 236 12.40 -10.26 2.30
N ILE A 237 11.42 -9.46 1.87
CA ILE A 237 11.40 -8.84 0.54
C ILE A 237 12.24 -7.55 0.42
N LEU A 238 12.47 -6.81 1.51
CA LEU A 238 13.16 -5.52 1.47
C LEU A 238 14.63 -5.60 1.93
N CYS A 239 15.01 -6.61 2.72
CA CYS A 239 16.32 -6.70 3.34
C CYS A 239 17.23 -7.76 2.69
N ASN A 240 16.70 -8.87 2.17
CA ASN A 240 17.51 -9.98 1.66
C ASN A 240 18.33 -9.64 0.39
N GLN A 241 18.09 -8.51 -0.24
CA GLN A 241 18.85 -8.02 -1.41
C GLN A 241 20.07 -7.15 -1.03
N ILE A 242 20.25 -6.87 0.26
CA ILE A 242 21.36 -6.06 0.76
C ILE A 242 22.46 -7.04 1.23
N GLY A 243 23.38 -7.37 0.33
CA GLY A 243 24.58 -8.15 0.68
C GLY A 243 25.46 -7.33 1.65
N GLY A 244 25.54 -7.74 2.92
CA GLY A 244 26.38 -7.10 3.93
C GLY A 244 25.74 -7.08 5.32
N ASN A 245 26.53 -6.87 6.38
CA ASN A 245 26.22 -6.87 7.82
C ASN A 245 25.13 -5.86 8.29
N ASN A 246 23.97 -5.80 7.62
CA ASN A 246 22.89 -4.87 7.96
C ASN A 246 21.74 -5.48 8.79
N ASP A 247 21.98 -6.61 9.46
CA ASP A 247 20.96 -7.31 10.27
C ASP A 247 20.35 -6.43 11.37
N GLU A 248 21.11 -5.51 11.96
CA GLU A 248 20.59 -4.61 12.99
C GLU A 248 19.59 -3.57 12.46
N LEU A 249 19.76 -3.12 11.22
CA LEU A 249 18.85 -2.16 10.58
C LEU A 249 17.55 -2.82 10.07
N CYS A 250 17.60 -4.11 9.82
CA CYS A 250 16.46 -4.91 9.39
C CYS A 250 15.61 -5.44 10.57
N ASN A 251 16.11 -5.38 11.79
CA ASN A 251 15.40 -5.77 13.00
C ASN A 251 14.88 -4.51 13.72
N PRO A 252 13.58 -4.20 13.63
CA PRO A 252 12.98 -3.21 14.49
C PRO A 252 12.94 -3.77 15.92
N SER A 253 13.63 -3.09 16.84
CA SER A 253 13.54 -3.35 18.29
C SER A 253 12.16 -3.03 18.83
#